data_7b4d3b279c670bc54f5bba2537ce0b52
#
_entry.id   7b4d3b279c670bc54f5bba2537ce0b52
#
_cell.length_a   1.000
_cell.length_b   1.000
_cell.length_c   1.000
_cell.angle_alpha   90.00
_cell.angle_beta   90.00
_cell.angle_gamma   90.00
#
_symmetry.space_group_name_H-M   'P 1'
#
loop_
_entity.id
_entity.type
_entity.pdbx_description
1 polymer ?
#
loop_
_entity_poly.entity_id
_entity_poly.type
_entity_poly.pdbx_seq_one_letter_code
_entity_poly.pdbx_strand_id
1 'polypeptide(L)'
;MSRTPTGRKRIDEPKRILVVKFGSLGDVVHCLPSVQQLLDHFPNAEIDWLIERKNQTVVEMSGLGVRIVPIDTYQWRNSPGIGSAKEILEFVWSLRTDGYDCTIDFQGLLKSAFFGYLSAAPIRIGWERDFLKESTSRFFYTEVVTPRRVHIIDQQMELLKPLGITPKWDTTTQLRPPATARTSIERKLDGFSDFVLINPGGAWKTKRWNAENYGKLARRLMDDGLPVAVTWGPGEERIAQEIQEFAGGSVRMVPASLQELVALCERARLFVGGDTGPMHFAAAVGIPVVAIFGPTSSDRNGPFRREDVVVERRMECRPCYERDECPLGHLDCLVRITVEQVYEGCMKRLAFEALNATGPLN
;
A
#
# COMPACT_ATOMS: atom_id res chain seq x y z
N MET A 1 -13.93 11.69 -32.21
CA MET A 1 -14.60 11.73 -30.88
C MET A 1 -16.01 11.17 -31.04
N SER A 2 -16.24 9.94 -30.63
CA SER A 2 -17.56 9.32 -30.62
C SER A 2 -18.36 9.79 -29.39
N ARG A 3 -19.64 10.01 -29.50
CA ARG A 3 -20.53 10.33 -28.38
C ARG A 3 -21.23 9.06 -27.91
N THR A 4 -21.27 8.84 -26.59
CA THR A 4 -22.16 7.82 -26.01
C THR A 4 -23.61 8.16 -26.23
N PRO A 5 -24.58 7.21 -26.10
CA PRO A 5 -26.03 7.49 -26.17
C PRO A 5 -26.50 8.59 -25.21
N THR A 6 -25.70 8.92 -24.21
CA THR A 6 -25.93 10.00 -23.22
C THR A 6 -25.30 11.34 -23.62
N GLY A 7 -24.74 11.49 -24.83
CA GLY A 7 -24.16 12.74 -25.34
C GLY A 7 -22.80 13.13 -24.72
N ARG A 8 -22.16 12.25 -23.88
CA ARG A 8 -20.89 12.51 -23.21
C ARG A 8 -19.69 12.33 -24.15
N LYS A 9 -18.66 13.17 -24.02
CA LYS A 9 -17.40 13.02 -24.74
C LYS A 9 -16.71 11.74 -24.28
N ARG A 10 -16.48 10.81 -25.19
CA ARG A 10 -15.60 9.66 -24.97
C ARG A 10 -14.23 10.06 -25.51
N ILE A 11 -13.19 9.85 -24.72
CA ILE A 11 -11.82 9.94 -25.22
C ILE A 11 -11.40 8.52 -25.57
N ASP A 12 -11.35 8.25 -26.87
CA ASP A 12 -10.97 6.92 -27.35
C ASP A 12 -9.45 6.66 -27.19
N GLU A 13 -8.63 7.73 -27.23
CA GLU A 13 -7.18 7.67 -27.05
C GLU A 13 -6.68 8.93 -26.31
N PRO A 14 -6.64 8.95 -24.96
CA PRO A 14 -6.05 10.05 -24.23
C PRO A 14 -4.54 10.08 -24.48
N LYS A 15 -3.99 11.27 -24.74
CA LYS A 15 -2.56 11.47 -24.91
C LYS A 15 -1.86 11.73 -23.58
N ARG A 16 -2.57 12.34 -22.63
CA ARG A 16 -1.99 12.69 -21.34
C ARG A 16 -2.99 12.46 -20.20
N ILE A 17 -2.60 11.62 -19.25
CA ILE A 17 -3.43 11.20 -18.12
C ILE A 17 -2.76 11.63 -16.81
N LEU A 18 -3.52 12.29 -15.93
CA LEU A 18 -3.09 12.59 -14.58
C LEU A 18 -3.70 11.58 -13.60
N VAL A 19 -2.85 10.78 -12.97
CA VAL A 19 -3.19 9.93 -11.83
C VAL A 19 -3.03 10.74 -10.55
N VAL A 20 -4.04 10.77 -9.69
CA VAL A 20 -3.99 11.46 -8.40
C VAL A 20 -4.07 10.43 -7.27
N LYS A 21 -2.95 10.24 -6.57
CA LYS A 21 -2.87 9.40 -5.35
C LYS A 21 -1.75 9.92 -4.46
N PHE A 22 -2.10 10.65 -3.42
CA PHE A 22 -1.15 11.30 -2.53
C PHE A 22 -0.46 10.35 -1.53
N GLY A 23 -1.14 9.34 -1.09
CA GLY A 23 -0.72 8.40 -0.05
C GLY A 23 -1.94 7.73 0.60
N SER A 24 -1.83 6.95 1.68
CA SER A 24 -0.58 6.58 2.38
C SER A 24 0.33 5.65 1.54
N LEU A 25 1.49 5.26 2.10
CA LEU A 25 2.45 4.38 1.40
C LEU A 25 1.79 3.09 0.89
N GLY A 26 1.05 2.36 1.74
CA GLY A 26 0.32 1.16 1.33
C GLY A 26 -0.77 1.43 0.29
N ASP A 27 -1.47 2.57 0.40
CA ASP A 27 -2.49 2.96 -0.57
C ASP A 27 -1.89 3.29 -1.97
N VAL A 28 -0.64 3.76 -2.02
CA VAL A 28 0.09 3.95 -3.28
C VAL A 28 0.40 2.60 -3.92
N VAL A 29 0.85 1.62 -3.12
CA VAL A 29 1.07 0.24 -3.60
C VAL A 29 -0.21 -0.35 -4.21
N HIS A 30 -1.35 -0.17 -3.56
CA HIS A 30 -2.64 -0.66 -4.08
C HIS A 30 -3.03 -0.05 -5.43
N CYS A 31 -2.51 1.14 -5.75
CA CYS A 31 -2.81 1.83 -7.00
C CYS A 31 -1.96 1.35 -8.19
N LEU A 32 -0.79 0.76 -7.92
CA LEU A 32 0.17 0.36 -8.96
C LEU A 32 -0.44 -0.57 -10.03
N PRO A 33 -1.22 -1.61 -9.69
CA PRO A 33 -1.82 -2.49 -10.71
C PRO A 33 -2.78 -1.75 -11.65
N SER A 34 -3.51 -0.75 -11.15
CA SER A 34 -4.38 0.08 -11.98
C SER A 34 -3.59 0.94 -12.96
N VAL A 35 -2.47 1.51 -12.50
CA VAL A 35 -1.60 2.32 -13.39
C VAL A 35 -0.89 1.44 -14.42
N GLN A 36 -0.50 0.21 -14.06
CA GLN A 36 0.02 -0.76 -15.03
C GLN A 36 -1.02 -1.03 -16.14
N GLN A 37 -2.30 -1.24 -15.80
CA GLN A 37 -3.34 -1.44 -16.80
C GLN A 37 -3.59 -0.21 -17.68
N LEU A 38 -3.41 1.00 -17.15
CA LEU A 38 -3.46 2.23 -17.96
C LEU A 38 -2.33 2.23 -19.00
N LEU A 39 -1.09 1.92 -18.60
CA LEU A 39 0.08 1.85 -19.48
C LEU A 39 -0.10 0.78 -20.55
N ASP A 40 -0.59 -0.40 -20.16
CA ASP A 40 -0.84 -1.51 -21.09
C ASP A 40 -1.92 -1.18 -22.13
N HIS A 41 -2.94 -0.42 -21.74
CA HIS A 41 -4.07 -0.07 -22.60
C HIS A 41 -3.80 1.14 -23.49
N PHE A 42 -3.05 2.12 -22.98
CA PHE A 42 -2.68 3.35 -23.69
C PHE A 42 -1.15 3.49 -23.78
N PRO A 43 -0.47 2.64 -24.57
CA PRO A 43 1.00 2.61 -24.62
C PRO A 43 1.65 3.89 -25.14
N ASN A 44 0.87 4.74 -25.82
CA ASN A 44 1.31 6.03 -26.36
C ASN A 44 0.93 7.23 -25.48
N ALA A 45 0.22 6.99 -24.35
CA ALA A 45 -0.15 8.07 -23.45
C ALA A 45 0.95 8.39 -22.46
N GLU A 46 1.18 9.67 -22.23
CA GLU A 46 1.99 10.13 -21.10
C GLU A 46 1.16 10.05 -19.81
N ILE A 47 1.65 9.31 -18.83
CA ILE A 47 0.99 9.18 -17.53
C ILE A 47 1.82 9.92 -16.49
N ASP A 48 1.19 10.89 -15.86
CA ASP A 48 1.75 11.67 -14.76
C ASP A 48 1.10 11.24 -13.44
N TRP A 49 1.89 11.13 -12.38
CA TRP A 49 1.40 10.75 -11.06
C TRP A 49 1.58 11.88 -10.06
N LEU A 50 0.49 12.52 -9.69
CA LEU A 50 0.45 13.53 -8.63
C LEU A 50 0.45 12.86 -7.26
N ILE A 51 1.54 13.05 -6.52
CA ILE A 51 1.83 12.34 -5.27
C ILE A 51 2.48 13.26 -4.22
N GLU A 52 2.19 13.03 -2.93
CA GLU A 52 2.97 13.67 -1.86
C GLU A 52 4.44 13.27 -1.94
N ARG A 53 5.35 14.24 -1.91
CA ARG A 53 6.81 14.05 -2.04
C ARG A 53 7.35 12.91 -1.16
N LYS A 54 6.89 12.80 0.07
CA LYS A 54 7.31 11.76 1.02
C LYS A 54 6.95 10.33 0.60
N ASN A 55 6.02 10.16 -0.35
CA ASN A 55 5.54 8.86 -0.81
C ASN A 55 6.05 8.52 -2.23
N GLN A 56 6.74 9.44 -2.92
CA GLN A 56 7.17 9.26 -4.31
C GLN A 56 8.08 8.04 -4.52
N THR A 57 8.89 7.71 -3.52
CA THR A 57 9.82 6.56 -3.56
C THR A 57 9.11 5.23 -3.87
N VAL A 58 7.83 5.08 -3.51
CA VAL A 58 7.06 3.87 -3.86
C VAL A 58 6.84 3.78 -5.37
N VAL A 59 6.51 4.91 -6.00
CA VAL A 59 6.32 4.98 -7.47
C VAL A 59 7.65 4.79 -8.19
N GLU A 60 8.74 5.36 -7.68
CA GLU A 60 10.10 5.14 -8.22
C GLU A 60 10.47 3.65 -8.21
N MET A 61 10.21 2.94 -7.11
CA MET A 61 10.48 1.51 -6.98
C MET A 61 9.55 0.63 -7.81
N SER A 62 8.41 1.13 -8.29
CA SER A 62 7.50 0.34 -9.12
C SER A 62 8.02 0.07 -10.53
N GLY A 63 8.92 0.93 -11.03
CA GLY A 63 9.46 0.82 -12.39
C GLY A 63 8.44 1.06 -13.52
N LEU A 64 7.28 1.65 -13.21
CA LEU A 64 6.19 1.89 -14.18
C LEU A 64 6.52 2.90 -15.28
N GLY A 65 7.60 3.67 -15.15
CA GLY A 65 7.99 4.65 -16.17
C GLY A 65 7.09 5.89 -16.27
N VAL A 66 6.26 6.15 -15.26
CA VAL A 66 5.41 7.34 -15.20
C VAL A 66 6.18 8.57 -14.73
N ARG A 67 5.78 9.76 -15.17
CA ARG A 67 6.34 11.02 -14.67
C ARG A 67 5.78 11.31 -13.28
N ILE A 68 6.64 11.45 -12.29
CA ILE A 68 6.25 11.81 -10.93
C ILE A 68 6.08 13.32 -10.84
N VAL A 69 4.91 13.76 -10.37
CA VAL A 69 4.59 15.17 -10.08
C VAL A 69 4.47 15.31 -8.55
N PRO A 70 5.58 15.63 -7.86
CA PRO A 70 5.59 15.67 -6.42
C PRO A 70 4.92 16.95 -5.89
N ILE A 71 4.11 16.80 -4.85
CA ILE A 71 3.47 17.91 -4.13
C ILE A 71 3.84 17.84 -2.65
N ASP A 72 4.02 18.97 -1.99
CA ASP A 72 4.27 19.05 -0.56
C ASP A 72 3.20 19.87 0.15
N THR A 73 2.01 19.27 0.31
CA THR A 73 0.90 19.97 0.96
C THR A 73 1.11 20.15 2.46
N TYR A 74 2.02 19.39 3.08
CA TYR A 74 2.39 19.56 4.47
C TYR A 74 3.20 20.84 4.66
N GLN A 75 4.21 21.06 3.81
CA GLN A 75 5.02 22.28 3.83
C GLN A 75 4.14 23.51 3.62
N TRP A 76 3.28 23.51 2.63
CA TRP A 76 2.39 24.64 2.33
C TRP A 76 1.47 25.00 3.49
N ARG A 77 0.99 23.99 4.22
CA ARG A 77 0.11 24.20 5.39
C ARG A 77 0.86 24.74 6.62
N ASN A 78 2.09 24.26 6.84
CA ASN A 78 2.85 24.59 8.05
C ASN A 78 3.75 25.81 7.90
N SER A 79 3.96 26.29 6.68
CA SER A 79 4.74 27.48 6.38
C SER A 79 3.95 28.44 5.49
N PRO A 80 2.76 28.91 5.93
CA PRO A 80 1.94 29.83 5.13
C PRO A 80 2.66 31.17 4.96
N GLY A 81 2.71 31.66 3.73
CA GLY A 81 3.35 32.93 3.40
C GLY A 81 3.33 33.23 1.91
N ILE A 82 3.90 34.38 1.51
CA ILE A 82 3.96 34.79 0.11
C ILE A 82 4.73 33.77 -0.74
N GLY A 83 5.79 33.15 -0.19
CA GLY A 83 6.56 32.11 -0.86
C GLY A 83 5.73 30.89 -1.20
N SER A 84 5.00 30.33 -0.20
CA SER A 84 4.13 29.19 -0.42
C SER A 84 2.97 29.51 -1.37
N ALA A 85 2.41 30.73 -1.29
CA ALA A 85 1.38 31.15 -2.22
C ALA A 85 1.88 31.20 -3.67
N LYS A 86 3.10 31.69 -3.89
CA LYS A 86 3.76 31.71 -5.20
C LYS A 86 4.01 30.29 -5.70
N GLU A 87 4.58 29.41 -4.87
CA GLU A 87 4.80 28.00 -5.23
C GLU A 87 3.50 27.29 -5.61
N ILE A 88 2.41 27.51 -4.86
CA ILE A 88 1.11 26.93 -5.17
C ILE A 88 0.58 27.44 -6.51
N LEU A 89 0.71 28.74 -6.79
CA LEU A 89 0.25 29.33 -8.04
C LEU A 89 1.06 28.80 -9.24
N GLU A 90 2.39 28.74 -9.12
CA GLU A 90 3.27 28.18 -10.13
C GLU A 90 2.95 26.69 -10.38
N PHE A 91 2.73 25.93 -9.32
CA PHE A 91 2.33 24.53 -9.41
C PHE A 91 0.99 24.35 -10.13
N VAL A 92 -0.03 25.11 -9.74
CA VAL A 92 -1.36 25.06 -10.39
C VAL A 92 -1.26 25.48 -11.85
N TRP A 93 -0.44 26.50 -12.15
CA TRP A 93 -0.23 26.94 -13.51
C TRP A 93 0.44 25.85 -14.36
N SER A 94 1.51 25.20 -13.85
CA SER A 94 2.14 24.08 -14.55
C SER A 94 1.18 22.92 -14.77
N LEU A 95 0.39 22.57 -13.75
CA LEU A 95 -0.62 21.50 -13.84
C LEU A 95 -1.67 21.77 -14.93
N ARG A 96 -2.06 23.03 -15.12
CA ARG A 96 -3.00 23.44 -16.18
C ARG A 96 -2.38 23.45 -17.57
N THR A 97 -1.12 23.88 -17.67
CA THR A 97 -0.40 24.00 -18.96
C THR A 97 0.08 22.66 -19.49
N ASP A 98 0.17 21.65 -18.62
CA ASP A 98 0.48 20.27 -19.00
C ASP A 98 -0.56 19.66 -19.95
N GLY A 99 -1.82 20.15 -19.96
CA GLY A 99 -2.81 19.81 -20.97
C GLY A 99 -3.34 18.38 -20.86
N TYR A 100 -3.76 17.97 -19.67
CA TYR A 100 -4.33 16.63 -19.45
C TYR A 100 -5.67 16.44 -20.14
N ASP A 101 -5.82 15.30 -20.82
CA ASP A 101 -7.09 14.85 -21.41
C ASP A 101 -8.00 14.23 -20.36
N CYS A 102 -7.40 13.56 -19.36
CA CYS A 102 -8.10 12.85 -18.32
C CYS A 102 -7.36 12.93 -16.97
N THR A 103 -8.13 13.04 -15.88
CA THR A 103 -7.64 12.88 -14.51
C THR A 103 -8.37 11.72 -13.85
N ILE A 104 -7.64 10.87 -13.12
CA ILE A 104 -8.20 9.76 -12.35
C ILE A 104 -7.82 9.94 -10.89
N ASP A 105 -8.81 10.17 -10.03
CA ASP A 105 -8.61 10.36 -8.60
C ASP A 105 -8.80 9.05 -7.84
N PHE A 106 -7.70 8.35 -7.58
CA PHE A 106 -7.65 7.16 -6.74
C PHE A 106 -7.67 7.46 -5.24
N GLN A 107 -7.52 8.72 -4.85
CA GLN A 107 -7.50 9.12 -3.43
C GLN A 107 -8.91 9.35 -2.88
N GLY A 108 -9.77 10.04 -3.64
CA GLY A 108 -11.16 10.30 -3.27
C GLY A 108 -11.36 11.27 -2.10
N LEU A 109 -10.44 12.20 -1.88
CA LEU A 109 -10.55 13.26 -0.88
C LEU A 109 -10.81 14.61 -1.55
N LEU A 110 -11.38 15.58 -0.81
CA LEU A 110 -11.64 16.91 -1.32
C LEU A 110 -10.39 17.56 -1.92
N LYS A 111 -9.26 17.41 -1.23
CA LYS A 111 -7.96 17.91 -1.70
C LYS A 111 -7.56 17.31 -3.05
N SER A 112 -7.64 15.99 -3.20
CA SER A 112 -7.24 15.31 -4.44
C SER A 112 -8.17 15.64 -5.61
N ALA A 113 -9.47 15.64 -5.36
CA ALA A 113 -10.49 16.02 -6.35
C ALA A 113 -10.30 17.47 -6.81
N PHE A 114 -9.95 18.38 -5.91
CA PHE A 114 -9.69 19.78 -6.20
C PHE A 114 -8.44 19.95 -7.10
N PHE A 115 -7.33 19.27 -6.83
CA PHE A 115 -6.17 19.28 -7.73
C PHE A 115 -6.49 18.66 -9.09
N GLY A 116 -7.29 17.59 -9.13
CA GLY A 116 -7.82 17.05 -10.37
C GLY A 116 -8.63 18.07 -11.16
N TYR A 117 -9.44 18.89 -10.51
CA TYR A 117 -10.18 20.00 -11.14
C TYR A 117 -9.24 21.10 -11.62
N LEU A 118 -8.22 21.47 -10.84
CA LEU A 118 -7.25 22.50 -11.20
C LEU A 118 -6.40 22.13 -12.41
N SER A 119 -6.24 20.84 -12.74
CA SER A 119 -5.57 20.39 -13.96
C SER A 119 -6.30 20.79 -15.25
N ALA A 120 -7.54 21.26 -15.12
CA ALA A 120 -8.44 21.60 -16.24
C ALA A 120 -8.73 20.45 -17.21
N ALA A 121 -8.43 19.19 -16.84
CA ALA A 121 -8.79 18.02 -17.64
C ALA A 121 -10.31 17.96 -17.90
N PRO A 122 -10.74 17.78 -19.16
CA PRO A 122 -12.17 17.73 -19.50
C PRO A 122 -12.88 16.49 -18.93
N ILE A 123 -12.15 15.39 -18.72
CA ILE A 123 -12.65 14.18 -18.06
C ILE A 123 -11.94 14.03 -16.72
N ARG A 124 -12.73 13.94 -15.67
CA ARG A 124 -12.25 13.76 -14.30
C ARG A 124 -13.03 12.61 -13.67
N ILE A 125 -12.33 11.49 -13.48
CA ILE A 125 -12.90 10.23 -12.98
C ILE A 125 -12.65 10.14 -11.48
N GLY A 126 -13.69 9.76 -10.74
CA GLY A 126 -13.58 9.49 -9.31
C GLY A 126 -14.71 8.58 -8.81
N TRP A 127 -14.87 8.52 -7.50
CA TRP A 127 -15.85 7.65 -6.86
C TRP A 127 -17.24 8.29 -6.80
N GLU A 128 -18.28 7.44 -6.79
CA GLU A 128 -19.64 7.87 -6.45
C GLU A 128 -19.69 8.31 -4.96
N ARG A 129 -20.62 9.19 -4.65
CA ARG A 129 -20.76 9.92 -3.39
C ARG A 129 -20.64 9.02 -2.14
N ASP A 130 -21.33 7.89 -2.16
CA ASP A 130 -21.41 6.97 -1.02
C ASP A 130 -20.08 6.22 -0.74
N PHE A 131 -19.13 6.29 -1.67
CA PHE A 131 -17.80 5.71 -1.55
C PHE A 131 -16.70 6.73 -1.24
N LEU A 132 -17.09 7.99 -1.03
CA LEU A 132 -16.18 9.07 -0.68
C LEU A 132 -16.21 9.33 0.82
N LYS A 133 -15.04 9.42 1.43
CA LYS A 133 -14.92 9.87 2.84
C LYS A 133 -15.42 11.32 3.00
N GLU A 134 -15.15 12.15 2.00
CA GLU A 134 -15.58 13.55 1.90
C GLU A 134 -16.51 13.68 0.70
N SER A 135 -17.81 13.52 0.91
CA SER A 135 -18.83 13.43 -0.14
C SER A 135 -18.89 14.64 -1.08
N THR A 136 -18.40 15.80 -0.66
CA THR A 136 -18.28 17.01 -1.48
C THR A 136 -17.27 16.88 -2.62
N SER A 137 -16.32 15.96 -2.52
CA SER A 137 -15.36 15.66 -3.60
C SER A 137 -16.05 15.29 -4.90
N ARG A 138 -17.26 14.70 -4.82
CA ARG A 138 -18.08 14.31 -5.97
C ARG A 138 -18.33 15.45 -6.97
N PHE A 139 -18.43 16.69 -6.52
CA PHE A 139 -18.70 17.85 -7.39
C PHE A 139 -17.57 18.16 -8.38
N PHE A 140 -16.37 17.67 -8.15
CA PHE A 140 -15.21 17.89 -9.01
C PHE A 140 -15.08 16.84 -10.13
N TYR A 141 -15.82 15.73 -10.06
CA TYR A 141 -15.76 14.67 -11.07
C TYR A 141 -16.80 14.85 -12.17
N THR A 142 -16.41 14.54 -13.40
CA THR A 142 -17.31 14.48 -14.55
C THR A 142 -17.85 13.08 -14.76
N GLU A 143 -17.05 12.07 -14.41
CA GLU A 143 -17.41 10.66 -14.46
C GLU A 143 -17.20 10.03 -13.08
N VAL A 144 -18.10 9.16 -12.66
CA VAL A 144 -18.01 8.47 -11.38
C VAL A 144 -18.20 6.98 -11.50
N VAL A 145 -17.58 6.26 -10.59
CA VAL A 145 -17.65 4.82 -10.52
C VAL A 145 -18.17 4.38 -9.15
N THR A 146 -19.17 3.50 -9.18
CA THR A 146 -19.64 2.76 -8.01
C THR A 146 -18.90 1.42 -7.98
N PRO A 147 -17.99 1.17 -7.05
CA PRO A 147 -17.25 -0.08 -7.00
C PRO A 147 -18.17 -1.24 -6.60
N ARG A 148 -17.98 -2.39 -7.24
CA ARG A 148 -18.71 -3.63 -6.96
C ARG A 148 -17.88 -4.67 -6.24
N ARG A 149 -16.56 -4.49 -6.24
CA ARG A 149 -15.59 -5.36 -5.56
C ARG A 149 -15.34 -4.87 -4.14
N VAL A 150 -14.89 -5.78 -3.28
CA VAL A 150 -14.59 -5.48 -1.87
C VAL A 150 -13.14 -5.05 -1.69
N HIS A 151 -12.21 -5.78 -2.33
CA HIS A 151 -10.79 -5.50 -2.18
C HIS A 151 -10.39 -4.18 -2.82
N ILE A 152 -9.59 -3.37 -2.12
CA ILE A 152 -9.24 -2.00 -2.54
C ILE A 152 -8.51 -1.96 -3.90
N ILE A 153 -7.65 -2.93 -4.20
CA ILE A 153 -6.96 -3.03 -5.49
C ILE A 153 -7.98 -3.21 -6.61
N ASP A 154 -8.95 -4.14 -6.44
CA ASP A 154 -10.01 -4.37 -7.40
C ASP A 154 -10.89 -3.13 -7.59
N GLN A 155 -11.25 -2.45 -6.49
CA GLN A 155 -11.99 -1.20 -6.57
C GLN A 155 -11.25 -0.18 -7.42
N GLN A 156 -9.96 0.00 -7.19
CA GLN A 156 -9.16 0.96 -7.95
C GLN A 156 -9.09 0.61 -9.45
N MET A 157 -9.01 -0.67 -9.80
CA MET A 157 -9.10 -1.11 -11.21
C MET A 157 -10.47 -0.76 -11.82
N GLU A 158 -11.55 -0.76 -11.03
CA GLU A 158 -12.87 -0.38 -11.53
C GLU A 158 -12.96 1.10 -11.96
N LEU A 159 -12.12 2.00 -11.41
CA LEU A 159 -12.03 3.39 -11.86
C LEU A 159 -11.61 3.54 -13.32
N LEU A 160 -11.05 2.50 -13.92
CA LEU A 160 -10.61 2.52 -15.32
C LEU A 160 -11.76 2.27 -16.32
N LYS A 161 -12.91 1.79 -15.86
CA LYS A 161 -14.07 1.45 -16.71
C LYS A 161 -14.59 2.61 -17.59
N PRO A 162 -14.63 3.88 -17.10
CA PRO A 162 -15.06 5.01 -17.95
C PRO A 162 -14.15 5.25 -19.16
N LEU A 163 -12.90 4.78 -19.11
CA LEU A 163 -11.94 4.82 -20.22
C LEU A 163 -12.07 3.63 -21.18
N GLY A 164 -13.06 2.74 -20.98
CA GLY A 164 -13.25 1.55 -21.78
C GLY A 164 -12.36 0.37 -21.41
N ILE A 165 -11.60 0.48 -20.32
CA ILE A 165 -10.71 -0.60 -19.85
C ILE A 165 -11.54 -1.64 -19.09
N THR A 166 -11.48 -2.88 -19.54
CA THR A 166 -12.00 -4.03 -18.77
C THR A 166 -10.93 -4.47 -17.77
N PRO A 167 -11.18 -4.37 -16.44
CA PRO A 167 -10.18 -4.71 -15.44
C PRO A 167 -9.68 -6.16 -15.56
N LYS A 168 -8.37 -6.35 -15.50
CA LYS A 168 -7.69 -7.64 -15.37
C LYS A 168 -7.36 -7.84 -13.89
N TRP A 169 -8.14 -8.69 -13.21
CA TRP A 169 -8.12 -8.85 -11.75
C TRP A 169 -6.87 -9.52 -11.19
N ASP A 170 -6.08 -10.14 -12.03
CA ASP A 170 -4.81 -10.82 -11.72
C ASP A 170 -3.58 -9.94 -11.97
N THR A 171 -3.77 -8.69 -12.37
CA THR A 171 -2.66 -7.76 -12.57
C THR A 171 -1.94 -7.49 -11.27
N THR A 172 -0.67 -7.83 -11.23
CA THR A 172 0.24 -7.54 -10.12
C THR A 172 1.35 -6.59 -10.56
N THR A 173 1.87 -5.81 -9.63
CA THR A 173 3.02 -4.94 -9.87
C THR A 173 4.06 -5.25 -8.81
N GLN A 174 5.31 -5.42 -9.23
CA GLN A 174 6.41 -5.69 -8.31
C GLN A 174 7.13 -4.39 -7.94
N LEU A 175 7.44 -4.25 -6.67
CA LEU A 175 8.38 -3.24 -6.19
C LEU A 175 9.81 -3.76 -6.33
N ARG A 176 10.70 -2.92 -6.85
CA ARG A 176 12.12 -3.23 -7.04
C ARG A 176 12.96 -2.18 -6.32
N PRO A 177 13.63 -2.56 -5.24
CA PRO A 177 14.49 -1.63 -4.52
C PRO A 177 15.73 -1.29 -5.36
N PRO A 178 16.33 -0.10 -5.18
CA PRO A 178 17.56 0.27 -5.87
C PRO A 178 18.72 -0.62 -5.41
N ALA A 179 19.74 -0.76 -6.27
CA ALA A 179 20.92 -1.56 -5.98
C ALA A 179 21.64 -1.15 -4.69
N THR A 180 21.66 0.15 -4.38
CA THR A 180 22.24 0.68 -3.14
C THR A 180 21.55 0.14 -1.89
N ALA A 181 20.22 0.00 -1.92
CA ALA A 181 19.46 -0.58 -0.81
C ALA A 181 19.74 -2.08 -0.66
N ARG A 182 19.83 -2.83 -1.77
CA ARG A 182 20.22 -4.25 -1.74
C ARG A 182 21.59 -4.44 -1.13
N THR A 183 22.61 -3.68 -1.59
CA THR A 183 23.97 -3.74 -1.04
C THR A 183 24.00 -3.38 0.45
N SER A 184 23.19 -2.39 0.87
CA SER A 184 23.10 -2.04 2.30
C SER A 184 22.50 -3.17 3.13
N ILE A 185 21.44 -3.81 2.66
CA ILE A 185 20.82 -4.95 3.36
C ILE A 185 21.72 -6.17 3.39
N GLU A 186 22.42 -6.49 2.31
CA GLU A 186 23.40 -7.58 2.31
C GLU A 186 24.47 -7.39 3.39
N ARG A 187 25.00 -6.18 3.55
CA ARG A 187 25.95 -5.87 4.64
C ARG A 187 25.34 -5.99 6.03
N LYS A 188 24.07 -5.53 6.21
CA LYS A 188 23.37 -5.61 7.50
C LYS A 188 23.04 -7.06 7.87
N LEU A 189 22.73 -7.90 6.88
CA LEU A 189 22.45 -9.32 7.09
C LEU A 189 23.71 -10.13 7.35
N ASP A 190 24.85 -9.79 6.73
CA ASP A 190 26.14 -10.44 6.94
C ASP A 190 26.06 -11.99 6.89
N GLY A 191 25.51 -12.51 5.79
CA GLY A 191 25.31 -13.94 5.62
C GLY A 191 24.05 -14.52 6.29
N PHE A 192 23.29 -13.74 7.06
CA PHE A 192 22.03 -14.19 7.64
C PHE A 192 20.96 -14.35 6.55
N SER A 193 20.43 -15.55 6.39
CA SER A 193 19.54 -15.92 5.29
C SER A 193 18.42 -16.86 5.75
N ASP A 194 17.47 -17.14 4.87
CA ASP A 194 16.35 -18.08 5.06
C ASP A 194 15.51 -17.76 6.32
N PHE A 195 15.23 -16.49 6.55
CA PHE A 195 14.60 -15.99 7.77
C PHE A 195 13.16 -15.57 7.59
N VAL A 196 12.42 -15.61 8.69
CA VAL A 196 11.11 -14.96 8.84
C VAL A 196 11.33 -13.50 9.24
N LEU A 197 10.76 -12.58 8.48
CA LEU A 197 10.82 -11.15 8.74
C LEU A 197 9.61 -10.69 9.54
N ILE A 198 9.82 -10.18 10.73
CA ILE A 198 8.78 -9.58 11.57
C ILE A 198 8.87 -8.05 11.49
N ASN A 199 7.74 -7.41 11.16
CA ASN A 199 7.57 -5.96 11.31
C ASN A 199 6.41 -5.67 12.26
N PRO A 200 6.68 -5.21 13.49
CA PRO A 200 5.67 -4.95 14.51
C PRO A 200 5.05 -3.57 14.40
N GLY A 201 5.62 -2.70 13.58
CA GLY A 201 5.31 -1.29 13.49
C GLY A 201 3.95 -0.99 12.86
N GLY A 202 3.56 0.26 12.97
CA GLY A 202 2.35 0.78 12.35
C GLY A 202 1.95 2.14 12.91
N ALA A 203 1.45 3.00 12.02
CA ALA A 203 1.03 4.36 12.39
C ALA A 203 -0.15 4.40 13.38
N TRP A 204 -1.03 3.38 13.33
CA TRP A 204 -2.19 3.29 14.22
C TRP A 204 -1.85 2.40 15.41
N LYS A 205 -2.03 2.90 16.62
CA LYS A 205 -1.80 2.12 17.85
C LYS A 205 -2.67 0.86 17.90
N THR A 206 -3.91 0.97 17.44
CA THR A 206 -4.90 -0.10 17.41
C THR A 206 -4.60 -1.23 16.41
N LYS A 207 -3.62 -1.06 15.52
CA LYS A 207 -3.16 -2.08 14.57
C LYS A 207 -1.90 -2.83 15.04
N ARG A 208 -1.33 -2.44 16.18
CA ARG A 208 -0.11 -3.04 16.70
C ARG A 208 -0.42 -4.22 17.59
N TRP A 209 -0.08 -5.42 17.13
CA TRP A 209 -0.03 -6.57 18.02
C TRP A 209 1.10 -6.37 19.02
N ASN A 210 0.98 -6.82 20.26
CA ASN A 210 1.92 -6.44 21.31
C ASN A 210 3.32 -7.05 21.10
N ALA A 211 4.35 -6.39 21.65
CA ALA A 211 5.74 -6.79 21.51
C ALA A 211 6.01 -8.17 22.15
N GLU A 212 5.36 -8.44 23.29
CA GLU A 212 5.49 -9.73 24.00
C GLU A 212 5.05 -10.90 23.10
N ASN A 213 3.92 -10.77 22.40
CA ASN A 213 3.44 -11.82 21.52
C ASN A 213 4.34 -12.00 20.29
N TYR A 214 4.82 -10.91 19.68
CA TYR A 214 5.82 -11.01 18.61
C TYR A 214 7.12 -11.67 19.08
N GLY A 215 7.60 -11.35 20.30
CA GLY A 215 8.78 -11.97 20.88
C GLY A 215 8.60 -13.47 21.14
N LYS A 216 7.45 -13.86 21.70
CA LYS A 216 7.11 -15.28 21.89
C LYS A 216 6.97 -16.03 20.56
N LEU A 217 6.38 -15.40 19.53
CA LEU A 217 6.33 -15.95 18.18
C LEU A 217 7.73 -16.15 17.61
N ALA A 218 8.60 -15.13 17.71
CA ALA A 218 9.97 -15.20 17.25
C ALA A 218 10.73 -16.36 17.90
N ARG A 219 10.61 -16.50 19.23
CA ARG A 219 11.22 -17.61 19.97
C ARG A 219 10.73 -18.95 19.46
N ARG A 220 9.41 -19.13 19.33
CA ARG A 220 8.81 -20.38 18.83
C ARG A 220 9.30 -20.76 17.44
N LEU A 221 9.38 -19.77 16.51
CA LEU A 221 9.90 -20.00 15.17
C LEU A 221 11.37 -20.42 15.19
N MET A 222 12.19 -19.78 16.05
CA MET A 222 13.61 -20.15 16.21
C MET A 222 13.81 -21.52 16.84
N ASP A 223 12.98 -21.91 17.79
CA ASP A 223 13.00 -23.25 18.42
C ASP A 223 12.73 -24.35 17.36
N ASP A 224 11.98 -24.03 16.30
CA ASP A 224 11.74 -24.92 15.16
C ASP A 224 12.77 -24.74 14.01
N GLY A 225 13.87 -24.05 14.27
CA GLY A 225 14.98 -23.87 13.32
C GLY A 225 14.74 -22.83 12.23
N LEU A 226 13.76 -21.95 12.39
CA LEU A 226 13.49 -20.84 11.48
C LEU A 226 14.13 -19.55 12.02
N PRO A 227 15.23 -19.05 11.41
CA PRO A 227 15.82 -17.79 11.82
C PRO A 227 14.84 -16.63 11.74
N VAL A 228 14.93 -15.66 12.66
CA VAL A 228 14.02 -14.51 12.68
C VAL A 228 14.79 -13.19 12.62
N ALA A 229 14.38 -12.32 11.70
CA ALA A 229 14.78 -10.92 11.67
C ALA A 229 13.63 -10.01 12.10
N VAL A 230 13.92 -8.98 12.86
CA VAL A 230 12.98 -7.93 13.24
C VAL A 230 13.40 -6.63 12.60
N THR A 231 12.46 -5.98 11.91
CA THR A 231 12.67 -4.68 11.26
C THR A 231 11.66 -3.65 11.74
N TRP A 232 12.02 -2.39 11.70
CA TRP A 232 11.18 -1.28 12.14
C TRP A 232 11.51 0.00 11.39
N GLY A 233 10.56 0.95 11.42
CA GLY A 233 10.74 2.29 10.92
C GLY A 233 11.17 3.29 12.00
N PRO A 234 11.41 4.56 11.63
CA PRO A 234 11.80 5.60 12.57
C PRO A 234 10.79 5.77 13.71
N GLY A 235 11.28 5.79 14.95
CA GLY A 235 10.47 5.95 16.17
C GLY A 235 9.80 4.67 16.69
N GLU A 236 10.17 3.52 16.12
CA GLU A 236 9.64 2.20 16.54
C GLU A 236 10.73 1.32 17.20
N GLU A 237 11.91 1.87 17.45
CA GLU A 237 13.08 1.17 18.01
C GLU A 237 12.76 0.45 19.33
N ARG A 238 11.98 1.10 20.20
CA ARG A 238 11.59 0.55 21.49
C ARG A 238 10.79 -0.75 21.35
N ILE A 239 9.83 -0.79 20.44
CA ILE A 239 9.02 -2.00 20.20
C ILE A 239 9.91 -3.15 19.71
N ALA A 240 10.87 -2.86 18.84
CA ALA A 240 11.81 -3.86 18.34
C ALA A 240 12.72 -4.40 19.45
N GLN A 241 13.19 -3.54 20.37
CA GLN A 241 13.97 -3.94 21.53
C GLN A 241 13.17 -4.83 22.51
N GLU A 242 11.92 -4.45 22.81
CA GLU A 242 11.02 -5.26 23.64
C GLU A 242 10.81 -6.66 23.02
N ILE A 243 10.65 -6.76 21.69
CA ILE A 243 10.55 -8.06 21.00
C ILE A 243 11.83 -8.88 21.19
N GLN A 244 13.00 -8.27 21.06
CA GLN A 244 14.28 -8.95 21.25
C GLN A 244 14.40 -9.52 22.68
N GLU A 245 13.97 -8.76 23.69
CA GLU A 245 13.96 -9.21 25.08
C GLU A 245 13.04 -10.43 25.27
N PHE A 246 11.80 -10.36 24.80
CA PHE A 246 10.85 -11.48 24.91
C PHE A 246 11.25 -12.71 24.07
N ALA A 247 12.00 -12.51 22.99
CA ALA A 247 12.54 -13.60 22.17
C ALA A 247 13.79 -14.26 22.79
N GLY A 248 14.35 -13.73 23.89
CA GLY A 248 15.54 -14.25 24.52
C GLY A 248 16.86 -13.81 23.84
N GLY A 249 16.85 -12.69 23.11
CA GLY A 249 18.05 -12.05 22.57
C GLY A 249 18.55 -12.56 21.21
N SER A 250 17.99 -13.63 20.68
CA SER A 250 18.55 -14.34 19.50
C SER A 250 18.04 -13.86 18.12
N VAL A 251 17.18 -12.85 18.08
CA VAL A 251 16.66 -12.30 16.81
C VAL A 251 17.65 -11.36 16.14
N ARG A 252 17.72 -11.38 14.80
CA ARG A 252 18.53 -10.42 14.04
C ARG A 252 17.80 -9.08 13.94
N MET A 253 18.37 -8.04 14.53
CA MET A 253 17.83 -6.68 14.52
C MET A 253 18.29 -5.93 13.25
N VAL A 254 17.34 -5.55 12.37
CA VAL A 254 17.64 -4.92 11.07
C VAL A 254 16.83 -3.63 10.90
N PRO A 255 17.35 -2.47 11.36
CA PRO A 255 16.70 -1.19 11.06
C PRO A 255 16.74 -0.91 9.55
N ALA A 256 15.61 -0.50 8.97
CA ALA A 256 15.50 -0.33 7.54
C ALA A 256 14.80 0.98 7.16
N SER A 257 15.37 1.71 6.20
CA SER A 257 14.66 2.73 5.45
C SER A 257 13.60 2.08 4.56
N LEU A 258 12.73 2.88 3.94
CA LEU A 258 11.68 2.34 3.07
C LEU A 258 12.23 1.48 1.92
N GLN A 259 13.29 1.95 1.26
CA GLN A 259 13.93 1.21 0.17
C GLN A 259 14.64 -0.05 0.67
N GLU A 260 15.27 0.03 1.82
CA GLU A 260 15.89 -1.12 2.48
C GLU A 260 14.86 -2.15 2.95
N LEU A 261 13.67 -1.72 3.40
CA LEU A 261 12.59 -2.64 3.77
C LEU A 261 12.16 -3.49 2.56
N VAL A 262 12.04 -2.88 1.38
CA VAL A 262 11.71 -3.63 0.15
C VAL A 262 12.82 -4.61 -0.20
N ALA A 263 14.10 -4.19 -0.08
CA ALA A 263 15.26 -5.08 -0.29
C ALA A 263 15.33 -6.20 0.76
N LEU A 264 14.97 -5.91 2.00
CA LEU A 264 14.92 -6.90 3.08
C LEU A 264 13.79 -7.92 2.85
N CYS A 265 12.64 -7.47 2.33
CA CYS A 265 11.57 -8.37 1.93
C CYS A 265 12.03 -9.34 0.83
N GLU A 266 12.80 -8.89 -0.18
CA GLU A 266 13.34 -9.79 -1.23
C GLU A 266 14.21 -10.94 -0.67
N ARG A 267 14.78 -10.77 0.53
CA ARG A 267 15.66 -11.74 1.20
C ARG A 267 14.95 -12.63 2.20
N ALA A 268 13.73 -12.25 2.60
CA ALA A 268 12.95 -12.98 3.59
C ALA A 268 12.18 -14.15 2.96
N ARG A 269 12.06 -15.24 3.71
CA ARG A 269 11.26 -16.41 3.36
C ARG A 269 9.76 -16.21 3.62
N LEU A 270 9.45 -15.41 4.64
CA LEU A 270 8.09 -15.10 5.08
C LEU A 270 8.09 -13.73 5.74
N PHE A 271 7.05 -12.94 5.50
CA PHE A 271 6.78 -11.71 6.25
C PHE A 271 5.65 -11.93 7.25
N VAL A 272 5.81 -11.40 8.47
CA VAL A 272 4.77 -11.37 9.50
C VAL A 272 4.61 -9.96 10.03
N GLY A 273 3.39 -9.43 10.01
CA GLY A 273 3.11 -8.08 10.51
C GLY A 273 1.64 -7.72 10.51
N GLY A 274 1.31 -6.52 10.99
CA GLY A 274 -0.06 -6.00 11.00
C GLY A 274 -0.49 -5.41 9.64
N ASP A 275 -1.76 -4.96 9.55
CA ASP A 275 -2.30 -4.19 8.40
C ASP A 275 -1.63 -2.81 8.31
N THR A 276 -0.44 -2.77 7.75
CA THR A 276 0.41 -1.58 7.64
C THR A 276 1.16 -1.54 6.31
N GLY A 277 1.78 -0.39 5.99
CA GLY A 277 2.57 -0.22 4.76
C GLY A 277 3.56 -1.37 4.50
N PRO A 278 4.38 -1.77 5.49
CA PRO A 278 5.30 -2.90 5.36
C PRO A 278 4.69 -4.21 4.85
N MET A 279 3.50 -4.57 5.31
CA MET A 279 2.78 -5.75 4.83
C MET A 279 2.44 -5.64 3.32
N HIS A 280 1.98 -4.47 2.88
CA HIS A 280 1.68 -4.24 1.46
C HIS A 280 2.94 -4.24 0.59
N PHE A 281 4.09 -3.79 1.12
CA PHE A 281 5.37 -3.90 0.41
C PHE A 281 5.82 -5.34 0.27
N ALA A 282 5.73 -6.15 1.34
CA ALA A 282 6.05 -7.57 1.28
C ALA A 282 5.18 -8.31 0.24
N ALA A 283 3.87 -8.02 0.24
CA ALA A 283 2.95 -8.57 -0.75
C ALA A 283 3.30 -8.13 -2.19
N ALA A 284 3.69 -6.85 -2.40
CA ALA A 284 4.08 -6.34 -3.71
C ALA A 284 5.45 -6.83 -4.19
N VAL A 285 6.36 -7.16 -3.27
CA VAL A 285 7.62 -7.89 -3.60
C VAL A 285 7.33 -9.32 -4.04
N GLY A 286 6.21 -9.88 -3.57
CA GLY A 286 5.78 -11.23 -3.93
C GLY A 286 6.25 -12.33 -2.98
N ILE A 287 6.73 -11.97 -1.77
CA ILE A 287 7.06 -12.97 -0.75
C ILE A 287 5.81 -13.43 -0.01
N PRO A 288 5.84 -14.62 0.62
CA PRO A 288 4.77 -15.10 1.50
C PRO A 288 4.45 -14.13 2.63
N VAL A 289 3.16 -13.93 2.94
CA VAL A 289 2.72 -13.01 3.98
C VAL A 289 1.79 -13.70 4.98
N VAL A 290 2.01 -13.43 6.27
CA VAL A 290 1.05 -13.65 7.35
C VAL A 290 0.69 -12.29 7.95
N ALA A 291 -0.56 -11.88 7.76
CA ALA A 291 -1.03 -10.55 8.13
C ALA A 291 -1.97 -10.63 9.35
N ILE A 292 -1.69 -9.82 10.38
CA ILE A 292 -2.48 -9.75 11.61
C ILE A 292 -3.44 -8.57 11.51
N PHE A 293 -4.74 -8.84 11.59
CA PHE A 293 -5.79 -7.84 11.42
C PHE A 293 -6.57 -7.60 12.71
N GLY A 294 -6.56 -6.35 13.16
CA GLY A 294 -7.35 -5.84 14.30
C GLY A 294 -8.61 -5.10 13.82
N PRO A 295 -8.67 -3.77 13.95
CA PRO A 295 -9.89 -2.96 13.76
C PRO A 295 -10.28 -2.72 12.29
N THR A 296 -9.52 -3.20 11.35
CA THR A 296 -9.71 -2.99 9.90
C THR A 296 -10.25 -4.23 9.20
N SER A 297 -10.77 -4.06 7.98
CA SER A 297 -11.27 -5.16 7.15
C SER A 297 -10.16 -5.80 6.35
N SER A 298 -9.92 -7.07 6.59
CA SER A 298 -9.01 -7.90 5.79
C SER A 298 -9.52 -8.17 4.38
N ASP A 299 -10.83 -8.30 4.19
CA ASP A 299 -11.46 -8.45 2.88
C ASP A 299 -11.17 -7.24 1.98
N ARG A 300 -11.05 -6.04 2.59
CA ARG A 300 -10.77 -4.80 1.86
C ARG A 300 -9.27 -4.55 1.68
N ASN A 301 -8.47 -4.77 2.70
CA ASN A 301 -7.06 -4.34 2.74
C ASN A 301 -6.08 -5.48 2.95
N GLY A 302 -6.51 -6.74 2.91
CA GLY A 302 -5.63 -7.90 3.10
C GLY A 302 -4.55 -8.00 2.02
N PRO A 303 -3.59 -8.90 2.19
CA PRO A 303 -2.65 -9.22 1.11
C PRO A 303 -3.43 -9.74 -0.11
N PHE A 304 -3.01 -9.33 -1.30
CA PHE A 304 -3.79 -9.59 -2.53
C PHE A 304 -3.68 -11.04 -3.02
N ARG A 305 -2.62 -11.75 -2.66
CA ARG A 305 -2.42 -13.15 -3.02
C ARG A 305 -3.33 -14.05 -2.16
N ARG A 306 -4.05 -14.97 -2.80
CA ARG A 306 -5.01 -15.86 -2.12
C ARG A 306 -4.36 -16.84 -1.16
N GLU A 307 -3.09 -17.16 -1.39
CA GLU A 307 -2.28 -18.06 -0.59
C GLU A 307 -1.80 -17.42 0.72
N ASP A 308 -1.78 -16.09 0.77
CA ASP A 308 -1.36 -15.37 1.97
C ASP A 308 -2.37 -15.57 3.11
N VAL A 309 -1.85 -15.62 4.32
CA VAL A 309 -2.67 -15.94 5.50
C VAL A 309 -3.02 -14.67 6.24
N VAL A 310 -4.31 -14.52 6.52
CA VAL A 310 -4.82 -13.50 7.44
C VAL A 310 -5.17 -14.14 8.76
N VAL A 311 -4.62 -13.61 9.85
CA VAL A 311 -4.95 -13.97 11.21
C VAL A 311 -5.78 -12.85 11.80
N GLU A 312 -7.05 -13.11 12.06
CA GLU A 312 -8.00 -12.13 12.60
C GLU A 312 -9.01 -12.76 13.54
N ARG A 313 -9.59 -11.95 14.39
CA ARG A 313 -10.70 -12.35 15.24
C ARG A 313 -11.99 -11.69 14.77
N ARG A 314 -13.00 -12.47 14.45
CA ARG A 314 -14.35 -11.97 14.13
C ARG A 314 -15.02 -11.41 15.37
N MET A 315 -15.54 -10.19 15.26
CA MET A 315 -16.26 -9.47 16.31
C MET A 315 -17.31 -8.56 15.68
N GLU A 316 -18.43 -8.34 16.35
CA GLU A 316 -19.52 -7.49 15.85
C GLU A 316 -19.09 -6.03 15.62
N CYS A 317 -18.14 -5.53 16.42
CA CYS A 317 -17.62 -4.16 16.28
C CYS A 317 -16.64 -3.96 15.14
N ARG A 318 -16.27 -5.01 14.39
CA ARG A 318 -15.34 -4.92 13.25
C ARG A 318 -16.07 -4.85 11.92
N PRO A 319 -15.54 -4.05 10.94
CA PRO A 319 -14.41 -3.12 11.05
C PRO A 319 -14.85 -1.77 11.63
N CYS A 320 -14.15 -1.23 12.64
CA CYS A 320 -14.44 0.09 13.20
C CYS A 320 -13.52 1.20 12.70
N TYR A 321 -12.32 0.87 12.19
CA TYR A 321 -11.31 1.83 11.68
C TYR A 321 -10.83 2.87 12.69
N GLU A 322 -10.93 2.61 13.98
CA GLU A 322 -10.42 3.48 15.04
C GLU A 322 -8.89 3.42 15.13
N ARG A 323 -8.25 4.59 15.27
CA ARG A 323 -6.79 4.72 15.11
C ARG A 323 -6.02 4.68 16.39
N ASP A 324 -6.49 5.40 17.38
CA ASP A 324 -5.73 5.69 18.58
C ASP A 324 -6.14 4.78 19.74
N GLU A 325 -7.45 4.65 19.98
CA GLU A 325 -8.02 3.91 21.08
C GLU A 325 -9.25 3.10 20.64
N CYS A 326 -9.46 1.96 21.26
CA CYS A 326 -10.68 1.17 21.06
C CYS A 326 -11.86 1.83 21.79
N PRO A 327 -12.97 2.16 21.12
CA PRO A 327 -14.14 2.78 21.77
C PRO A 327 -14.74 1.93 22.88
N LEU A 328 -14.51 0.60 22.83
CA LEU A 328 -14.98 -0.35 23.84
C LEU A 328 -13.94 -0.61 24.95
N GLY A 329 -12.77 0.05 24.89
CA GLY A 329 -11.73 0.00 25.92
C GLY A 329 -10.93 -1.31 26.01
N HIS A 330 -11.19 -2.34 25.16
CA HIS A 330 -10.56 -3.65 25.33
C HIS A 330 -9.65 -4.11 24.19
N LEU A 331 -9.80 -3.62 22.96
CA LEU A 331 -9.06 -3.99 21.74
C LEU A 331 -9.00 -5.53 21.48
N ASP A 332 -10.02 -6.27 21.90
CA ASP A 332 -10.09 -7.75 21.86
C ASP A 332 -9.91 -8.33 20.46
N CYS A 333 -10.23 -7.55 19.41
CA CYS A 333 -10.02 -7.95 18.03
C CYS A 333 -8.53 -8.20 17.69
N LEU A 334 -7.62 -7.69 18.51
CA LEU A 334 -6.17 -7.83 18.31
C LEU A 334 -5.51 -8.52 19.50
N VAL A 335 -5.84 -8.10 20.74
CA VAL A 335 -5.22 -8.63 21.98
C VAL A 335 -5.48 -10.12 22.16
N ARG A 336 -6.64 -10.61 21.73
CA ARG A 336 -6.99 -12.05 21.84
C ARG A 336 -6.52 -12.90 20.66
N ILE A 337 -5.80 -12.35 19.70
CA ILE A 337 -5.06 -13.15 18.72
C ILE A 337 -3.86 -13.76 19.44
N THR A 338 -3.85 -15.09 19.51
CA THR A 338 -2.81 -15.83 20.23
C THR A 338 -1.56 -16.04 19.39
N VAL A 339 -0.43 -16.27 20.06
CA VAL A 339 0.84 -16.62 19.40
C VAL A 339 0.69 -17.90 18.57
N GLU A 340 -0.05 -18.90 19.09
CA GLU A 340 -0.29 -20.15 18.37
C GLU A 340 -1.02 -19.94 17.06
N GLN A 341 -2.08 -19.11 17.02
CA GLN A 341 -2.81 -18.82 15.80
C GLN A 341 -1.91 -18.18 14.71
N VAL A 342 -1.01 -17.26 15.10
CA VAL A 342 -0.07 -16.64 14.15
C VAL A 342 1.00 -17.63 13.72
N TYR A 343 1.52 -18.44 14.65
CA TYR A 343 2.48 -19.50 14.34
C TYR A 343 1.91 -20.53 13.37
N GLU A 344 0.69 -21.04 13.60
CA GLU A 344 -0.01 -21.95 12.67
C GLU A 344 -0.18 -21.32 11.29
N GLY A 345 -0.49 -20.00 11.23
CA GLY A 345 -0.53 -19.23 10.00
C GLY A 345 0.81 -19.23 9.27
N CYS A 346 1.92 -19.05 10.00
CA CYS A 346 3.27 -19.10 9.43
C CYS A 346 3.58 -20.48 8.85
N MET A 347 3.34 -21.55 9.61
CA MET A 347 3.61 -22.92 9.18
C MET A 347 2.76 -23.31 7.96
N LYS A 348 1.48 -22.95 7.96
CA LYS A 348 0.56 -23.17 6.82
C LYS A 348 1.08 -22.47 5.55
N ARG A 349 1.53 -21.21 5.68
CA ARG A 349 1.97 -20.42 4.53
C ARG A 349 3.31 -20.94 3.98
N LEU A 350 4.23 -21.34 4.86
CA LEU A 350 5.52 -21.95 4.47
C LEU A 350 5.34 -23.32 3.83
N ALA A 351 4.42 -24.15 4.34
CA ALA A 351 4.12 -25.47 3.75
C ALA A 351 3.57 -25.35 2.32
N PHE A 352 2.72 -24.34 2.06
CA PHE A 352 2.21 -24.06 0.72
C PHE A 352 3.33 -23.73 -0.27
N GLU A 353 4.32 -22.92 0.12
CA GLU A 353 5.47 -22.60 -0.73
C GLU A 353 6.33 -23.84 -1.01
N ALA A 354 6.58 -24.67 -0.01
CA ALA A 354 7.36 -25.89 -0.18
C ALA A 354 6.71 -26.85 -1.19
N LEU A 355 5.39 -27.01 -1.14
CA LEU A 355 4.64 -27.85 -2.09
C LEU A 355 4.72 -27.32 -3.53
N ASN A 356 4.70 -26.00 -3.72
CA ASN A 356 4.78 -25.41 -5.06
C ASN A 356 6.21 -25.34 -5.61
N ALA A 357 7.22 -25.28 -4.73
CA ALA A 357 8.63 -25.33 -5.14
C ALA A 357 9.05 -26.74 -5.65
N THR A 358 8.35 -27.78 -5.18
CA THR A 358 8.55 -29.17 -5.60
C THR A 358 7.67 -29.58 -6.78
N GLY A 359 7.13 -28.64 -7.57
CA GLY A 359 6.20 -28.83 -8.69
C GLY A 359 6.29 -30.18 -9.39
N PRO A 360 5.26 -30.69 -10.11
CA PRO A 360 5.26 -32.05 -10.60
C PRO A 360 6.51 -32.32 -11.45
N LEU A 361 7.32 -33.27 -10.99
CA LEU A 361 8.36 -33.88 -11.81
C LEU A 361 7.67 -34.55 -13.00
N ASN A 362 7.56 -33.80 -14.13
CA ASN A 362 7.20 -34.37 -15.43
C ASN A 362 8.41 -34.40 -16.33
#